data_8e61752b7c5affe8053de003b851892f
#
_entry.id   8e61752b7c5affe8053de003b851892f
#
_cell.length_a   1.000
_cell.length_b   1.000
_cell.length_c   1.000
_cell.angle_alpha   90.00
_cell.angle_beta   90.00
_cell.angle_gamma   90.00
#
_symmetry.space_group_name_H-M   'P 1'
#
loop_
_entity.id
_entity.type
_entity.pdbx_description
1 polymer ?
#
loop_
_entity_poly.entity_id
_entity_poly.type
_entity_poly.pdbx_seq_one_letter_code
_entity_poly.pdbx_strand_id
1 'polypeptide(L)'
;MSQDLNRETNTSLNFKDQWVNVLKKLNNEYGNEIFNSWIKNIKIQSQEDEVIFFTVPTRFIRDWITSHYLDKIIFFLNEENS
;
A
#
# COMPACT_ATOMS: atom_id res chain seq x y z
N MET A 1 17.01 -11.50 -23.12
CA MET A 1 15.78 -12.04 -22.69
C MET A 1 15.53 -11.94 -21.21
N SER A 2 16.31 -12.64 -20.42
CA SER A 2 16.12 -12.57 -18.98
C SER A 2 16.33 -11.17 -18.47
N GLN A 3 17.11 -10.35 -19.14
CA GLN A 3 17.33 -9.00 -18.67
C GLN A 3 16.07 -8.15 -18.73
N ASP A 4 15.31 -8.33 -19.79
CA ASP A 4 14.07 -7.57 -19.90
C ASP A 4 13.08 -7.97 -18.83
N LEU A 5 13.01 -9.26 -18.56
CA LEU A 5 12.16 -9.75 -17.50
C LEU A 5 12.61 -9.20 -16.16
N ASN A 6 13.92 -9.13 -15.95
CA ASN A 6 14.45 -8.59 -14.71
C ASN A 6 14.06 -7.14 -14.52
N ARG A 7 14.09 -6.38 -15.61
CA ARG A 7 13.73 -4.97 -15.52
C ARG A 7 12.29 -4.79 -15.13
N GLU A 8 11.40 -5.57 -15.73
CA GLU A 8 10.00 -5.50 -15.40
C GLU A 8 9.76 -5.94 -13.96
N THR A 9 10.44 -6.99 -13.56
CA THR A 9 10.34 -7.47 -12.21
C THR A 9 10.81 -6.41 -11.22
N ASN A 10 11.88 -5.71 -11.55
CA ASN A 10 12.39 -4.65 -10.69
C ASN A 10 11.38 -3.55 -10.51
N THR A 11 10.66 -3.18 -11.56
CA THR A 11 9.64 -2.15 -11.43
C THR A 11 8.55 -2.60 -10.48
N SER A 12 8.11 -3.85 -10.61
CA SER A 12 7.10 -4.38 -9.69
C SER A 12 7.62 -4.44 -8.28
N LEU A 13 8.88 -4.88 -8.12
CA LEU A 13 9.49 -4.95 -6.80
C LEU A 13 9.60 -3.58 -6.17
N ASN A 14 9.93 -2.55 -6.97
CA ASN A 14 10.02 -1.20 -6.43
C ASN A 14 8.70 -0.75 -5.82
N PHE A 15 7.60 -1.03 -6.51
CA PHE A 15 6.32 -0.66 -5.95
C PHE A 15 6.00 -1.47 -4.70
N LYS A 16 6.29 -2.76 -4.72
CA LYS A 16 6.06 -3.59 -3.54
C LYS A 16 6.93 -3.13 -2.38
N ASP A 17 8.17 -2.76 -2.69
CA ASP A 17 9.06 -2.23 -1.65
C ASP A 17 8.51 -0.93 -1.08
N GLN A 18 7.99 -0.07 -1.94
CA GLN A 18 7.39 1.17 -1.49
C GLN A 18 6.20 0.89 -0.58
N TRP A 19 5.38 -0.08 -0.95
CA TRP A 19 4.23 -0.42 -0.12
C TRP A 19 4.64 -0.97 1.23
N VAL A 20 5.68 -1.81 1.26
CA VAL A 20 6.20 -2.31 2.52
C VAL A 20 6.66 -1.16 3.40
N ASN A 21 7.34 -0.18 2.82
CA ASN A 21 7.76 0.99 3.58
C ASN A 21 6.58 1.78 4.11
N VAL A 22 5.55 1.94 3.30
CA VAL A 22 4.34 2.63 3.73
C VAL A 22 3.70 1.89 4.90
N LEU A 23 3.63 0.58 4.82
CA LEU A 23 3.08 -0.22 5.91
C LEU A 23 3.86 -0.03 7.20
N LYS A 24 5.18 0.02 7.12
CA LYS A 24 5.99 0.27 8.30
C LYS A 24 5.70 1.64 8.89
N LYS A 25 5.56 2.65 8.04
CA LYS A 25 5.26 3.99 8.50
C LYS A 25 3.88 4.06 9.15
N LEU A 26 2.91 3.36 8.57
CA LEU A 26 1.57 3.32 9.14
C LEU A 26 1.57 2.63 10.50
N ASN A 27 2.33 1.55 10.63
CA ASN A 27 2.43 0.87 11.90
C ASN A 27 3.05 1.77 12.96
N ASN A 28 4.10 2.51 12.59
CA ASN A 28 4.69 3.47 13.50
C ASN A 28 3.72 4.58 13.89
N GLU A 29 2.94 5.03 12.93
CA GLU A 29 2.03 6.15 13.16
C GLU A 29 0.89 5.78 14.09
N TYR A 30 0.31 4.61 13.88
CA TYR A 30 -0.94 4.24 14.54
C TYR A 30 -0.79 3.17 15.62
N GLY A 31 0.33 2.44 15.61
CA GLY A 31 0.52 1.37 16.58
C GLY A 31 0.01 0.04 16.09
N ASN A 32 0.39 -1.01 16.83
CA ASN A 32 0.13 -2.38 16.40
C ASN A 32 -1.36 -2.73 16.39
N GLU A 33 -2.11 -2.21 17.34
CA GLU A 33 -3.52 -2.56 17.41
C GLU A 33 -4.28 -2.07 16.19
N ILE A 34 -4.11 -0.81 15.85
CA ILE A 34 -4.80 -0.25 14.69
C ILE A 34 -4.26 -0.89 13.42
N PHE A 35 -2.96 -1.08 13.36
CA PHE A 35 -2.38 -1.70 12.18
C PHE A 35 -2.97 -3.09 11.93
N ASN A 36 -3.00 -3.93 12.96
CA ASN A 36 -3.48 -5.29 12.82
C ASN A 36 -4.99 -5.35 12.57
N SER A 37 -5.73 -4.42 13.16
CA SER A 37 -7.19 -4.43 13.02
C SER A 37 -7.66 -3.90 11.68
N TRP A 38 -6.97 -2.92 11.13
CA TRP A 38 -7.46 -2.24 9.93
C TRP A 38 -6.49 -2.29 8.77
N ILE A 39 -5.28 -1.80 8.97
CA ILE A 39 -4.35 -1.57 7.87
C ILE A 39 -3.88 -2.89 7.25
N LYS A 40 -3.67 -3.89 8.08
CA LYS A 40 -3.18 -5.18 7.63
C LYS A 40 -4.14 -5.86 6.67
N ASN A 41 -5.40 -5.48 6.69
CA ASN A 41 -6.40 -6.06 5.80
C ASN A 41 -6.30 -5.55 4.37
N ILE A 42 -5.53 -4.51 4.13
CA ILE A 42 -5.39 -3.94 2.80
C ILE A 42 -4.44 -4.79 1.99
N LYS A 43 -4.87 -5.17 0.81
CA LYS A 43 -4.03 -5.91 -0.13
C LYS A 43 -3.98 -5.17 -1.45
N ILE A 44 -2.81 -5.16 -2.06
CA ILE A 44 -2.65 -4.55 -3.36
C ILE A 44 -3.07 -5.57 -4.39
N GLN A 45 -4.02 -5.18 -5.25
CA GLN A 45 -4.46 -6.04 -6.32
C GLN A 45 -3.66 -5.81 -7.59
N SER A 46 -3.51 -4.55 -7.95
CA SER A 46 -2.79 -4.22 -9.17
C SER A 46 -2.39 -2.75 -9.15
N GLN A 47 -1.47 -2.42 -10.04
CA GLN A 47 -1.08 -1.03 -10.27
C GLN A 47 -1.02 -0.84 -11.77
N GLU A 48 -1.77 0.14 -12.27
CA GLU A 48 -1.79 0.48 -13.68
C GLU A 48 -1.60 1.97 -13.83
N ASP A 49 -0.56 2.36 -14.55
CA ASP A 49 -0.20 3.76 -14.70
C ASP A 49 -0.01 4.39 -13.33
N GLU A 50 -0.84 5.35 -12.98
CA GLU A 50 -0.76 6.01 -11.69
C GLU A 50 -1.88 5.61 -10.76
N VAL A 51 -2.59 4.56 -11.10
CA VAL A 51 -3.72 4.11 -10.30
C VAL A 51 -3.36 2.82 -9.59
N ILE A 52 -3.60 2.80 -8.30
CA ILE A 52 -3.34 1.63 -7.46
C ILE A 52 -4.68 1.09 -6.99
N PHE A 53 -4.86 -0.21 -7.19
CA PHE A 53 -6.08 -0.89 -6.80
C PHE A 53 -5.83 -1.70 -5.54
N PHE A 54 -6.52 -1.34 -4.48
CA PHE A 54 -6.47 -2.08 -3.22
C PHE A 54 -7.72 -2.89 -3.05
N THR A 55 -7.61 -3.99 -2.31
CA THR A 55 -8.78 -4.74 -1.88
C THR A 55 -8.77 -4.88 -0.37
N VAL A 56 -9.97 -4.95 0.20
CA VAL A 56 -10.17 -5.21 1.61
C VAL A 56 -11.31 -6.22 1.74
N PRO A 57 -11.39 -6.94 2.88
CA PRO A 57 -12.36 -8.04 2.98
C PRO A 57 -13.82 -7.61 2.96
N THR A 58 -14.16 -6.45 3.48
CA THR A 58 -15.55 -6.05 3.57
C THR A 58 -15.70 -4.57 3.27
N ARG A 59 -16.96 -4.20 2.93
CA ARG A 59 -17.28 -2.81 2.72
C ARG A 59 -17.10 -1.98 3.99
N PHE A 60 -17.41 -2.56 5.13
CA PHE A 60 -17.25 -1.85 6.38
C PHE A 60 -15.80 -1.45 6.60
N ILE A 61 -14.88 -2.39 6.39
CA ILE A 61 -13.47 -2.09 6.54
C ILE A 61 -13.03 -1.04 5.53
N ARG A 62 -13.54 -1.14 4.30
CA ARG A 62 -13.20 -0.15 3.27
C ARG A 62 -13.63 1.24 3.70
N ASP A 63 -14.85 1.37 4.18
CA ASP A 63 -15.37 2.67 4.55
C ASP A 63 -14.62 3.25 5.76
N TRP A 64 -14.28 2.40 6.71
CA TRP A 64 -13.54 2.83 7.89
C TRP A 64 -12.15 3.32 7.51
N ILE A 65 -11.44 2.55 6.68
CA ILE A 65 -10.10 2.93 6.26
C ILE A 65 -10.15 4.21 5.44
N THR A 66 -11.12 4.32 4.54
CA THR A 66 -11.26 5.52 3.72
C THR A 66 -11.50 6.75 4.58
N SER A 67 -12.31 6.61 5.62
CA SER A 67 -12.66 7.76 6.46
C SER A 67 -11.53 8.15 7.42
N HIS A 68 -10.75 7.18 7.87
CA HIS A 68 -9.83 7.45 8.97
C HIS A 68 -8.35 7.39 8.57
N TYR A 69 -7.99 6.62 7.55
CA TYR A 69 -6.59 6.36 7.30
C TYR A 69 -6.15 6.64 5.87
N LEU A 70 -7.07 6.84 4.95
CA LEU A 70 -6.70 6.97 3.54
C LEU A 70 -5.79 8.16 3.28
N ASP A 71 -6.06 9.28 3.94
CA ASP A 71 -5.23 10.47 3.73
C ASP A 71 -3.78 10.21 4.10
N LYS A 72 -3.58 9.52 5.22
CA LYS A 72 -2.22 9.21 5.66
C LYS A 72 -1.57 8.19 4.74
N ILE A 73 -2.34 7.24 4.25
CA ILE A 73 -1.81 6.26 3.29
C ILE A 73 -1.32 6.98 2.05
N ILE A 74 -2.12 7.91 1.53
CA ILE A 74 -1.73 8.67 0.35
C ILE A 74 -0.51 9.51 0.64
N PHE A 75 -0.45 10.13 1.81
CA PHE A 75 0.69 10.94 2.18
C PHE A 75 1.98 10.12 2.16
N PHE A 76 1.95 8.94 2.76
CA PHE A 76 3.14 8.10 2.80
C PHE A 76 3.50 7.56 1.42
N LEU A 77 2.49 7.25 0.59
CA LEU A 77 2.77 6.82 -0.77
C LEU A 77 3.48 7.91 -1.56
N ASN A 78 3.04 9.15 -1.38
CA ASN A 78 3.67 10.26 -2.07
C ASN A 78 5.10 10.46 -1.61
N GLU A 79 5.38 10.22 -0.34
CA GLU A 79 6.74 10.32 0.15
C GLU A 79 7.65 9.30 -0.52
N GLU A 80 7.14 8.09 -0.78
CA GLU A 80 7.95 7.07 -1.42
C GLU A 80 8.25 7.39 -2.87
N ASN A 81 7.43 8.21 -3.50
CA ASN A 81 7.57 8.53 -4.91
C ASN A 81 8.30 9.84 -5.17
N SER A 82 8.68 10.56 -4.15
CA SER A 82 9.37 11.86 -4.35
C SER A 82 10.88 11.75 -4.36
#